data_a0ef798e4afa747a9eb33b76c5f5b97f
#
_entry.id   a0ef798e4afa747a9eb33b76c5f5b97f
#
_cell.length_a   1.000
_cell.length_b   1.000
_cell.length_c   1.000
_cell.angle_alpha   90.00
_cell.angle_beta   90.00
_cell.angle_gamma   90.00
#
_symmetry.space_group_name_H-M   'P 1'
#
loop_
_entity.id
_entity.type
_entity.pdbx_description
1 polymer ?
#
loop_
_entity_poly.entity_id
_entity_poly.type
_entity_poly.pdbx_seq_one_letter_code
_entity_poly.pdbx_strand_id
1 'polypeptide(L)'
;MDILALFSDPAAWAALLTLIVLEVVLGIDNLIFIAILSNKLPAHQQEKARRIGLLLALVMRIGMLMLIGWLVTLQTPLFDLGIEGTPNEYGAPTFETAFSGRDLILLVGGLFLLWKATKEIHHSMEPEDKSGDLLDKTSGAAEITFTAAIAQIIAIDMVFSIDSILTAVGMTDEIPIMVIAVVITVGIMLVAANPLSRFIDRNPTLVMLALAFLVMIGLVLIADGFGFHVPKGYIYAAMGFSVGVELLNMVQRDRRAKQRALAEAEPFEAPST
;
A
#
# COMPACT_ATOMS: atom_id res chain seq x y z
N MET A 1 23.72 23.86 -5.89
CA MET A 1 23.24 24.80 -4.85
C MET A 1 23.78 24.40 -3.50
N ASP A 2 24.11 25.38 -2.63
CA ASP A 2 24.55 25.06 -1.28
C ASP A 2 23.39 24.49 -0.47
N ILE A 3 23.54 23.29 0.03
CA ILE A 3 22.53 22.59 0.86
C ILE A 3 22.10 23.46 2.05
N LEU A 4 23.02 24.25 2.59
CA LEU A 4 22.74 25.20 3.68
C LEU A 4 21.82 26.35 3.26
N ALA A 5 21.91 26.85 2.02
CA ALA A 5 21.01 27.87 1.49
C ALA A 5 19.58 27.33 1.31
N LEU A 6 19.45 26.06 0.91
CA LEU A 6 18.16 25.39 0.76
C LEU A 6 17.38 25.32 2.07
N PHE A 7 18.05 25.03 3.19
CA PHE A 7 17.41 24.99 4.51
C PHE A 7 17.07 26.37 5.09
N SER A 8 17.53 27.45 4.46
CA SER A 8 17.15 28.82 4.84
C SER A 8 15.89 29.31 4.12
N ASP A 9 15.40 28.57 3.11
CA ASP A 9 14.21 28.92 2.33
C ASP A 9 12.95 28.32 2.97
N PRO A 10 11.97 29.13 3.41
CA PRO A 10 10.67 28.65 3.89
C PRO A 10 9.90 27.79 2.88
N ALA A 11 10.06 28.04 1.57
CA ALA A 11 9.42 27.25 0.52
C ALA A 11 9.94 25.80 0.48
N ALA A 12 11.24 25.61 0.73
CA ALA A 12 11.86 24.30 0.83
C ALA A 12 11.29 23.46 1.99
N TRP A 13 11.05 24.12 3.15
CA TRP A 13 10.42 23.44 4.29
C TRP A 13 8.96 23.09 4.02
N ALA A 14 8.20 23.96 3.35
CA ALA A 14 6.83 23.69 2.95
C ALA A 14 6.78 22.50 1.97
N ALA A 15 7.66 22.47 0.97
CA ALA A 15 7.78 21.34 0.04
C ALA A 15 8.16 20.05 0.76
N LEU A 16 9.16 20.08 1.65
CA LEU A 16 9.59 18.92 2.44
C LEU A 16 8.43 18.36 3.28
N LEU A 17 7.73 19.20 4.02
CA LEU A 17 6.61 18.78 4.85
C LEU A 17 5.50 18.16 4.01
N THR A 18 5.16 18.81 2.89
CA THR A 18 4.12 18.33 1.97
C THR A 18 4.50 16.96 1.39
N LEU A 19 5.76 16.80 0.97
CA LEU A 19 6.26 15.53 0.46
C LEU A 19 6.26 14.44 1.53
N ILE A 20 6.66 14.73 2.77
CA ILE A 20 6.61 13.76 3.87
C ILE A 20 5.17 13.32 4.12
N VAL A 21 4.22 14.26 4.21
CA VAL A 21 2.80 13.94 4.42
C VAL A 21 2.27 13.08 3.28
N LEU A 22 2.55 13.47 2.04
CA LEU A 22 2.12 12.75 0.86
C LEU A 22 2.71 11.34 0.82
N GLU A 23 4.02 11.19 1.02
CA GLU A 23 4.72 9.91 1.05
C GLU A 23 4.25 9.02 2.21
N VAL A 24 3.95 9.58 3.39
CA VAL A 24 3.39 8.80 4.51
C VAL A 24 1.99 8.30 4.16
N VAL A 25 1.14 9.17 3.61
CA VAL A 25 -0.22 8.79 3.21
C VAL A 25 -0.21 7.71 2.12
N LEU A 26 0.62 7.89 1.09
CA LEU A 26 0.83 6.91 0.01
C LEU A 26 1.51 5.63 0.49
N GLY A 27 2.31 5.72 1.57
CA GLY A 27 3.07 4.60 2.09
C GLY A 27 2.33 3.73 3.09
N ILE A 28 1.16 4.17 3.59
CA ILE A 28 0.35 3.38 4.54
C ILE A 28 -0.05 2.05 3.90
N ASP A 29 -0.49 2.05 2.66
CA ASP A 29 -0.91 0.84 1.94
C ASP A 29 0.25 -0.12 1.73
N ASN A 30 1.41 0.41 1.35
CA ASN A 30 2.64 -0.37 1.24
C ASN A 30 3.01 -1.01 2.58
N LEU A 31 2.89 -0.26 3.68
CA LEU A 31 3.21 -0.75 5.01
C LEU A 31 2.24 -1.86 5.46
N ILE A 32 0.94 -1.70 5.18
CA ILE A 32 -0.08 -2.72 5.47
C ILE A 32 0.21 -3.98 4.65
N PHE A 33 0.53 -3.83 3.35
CA PHE A 33 0.87 -4.96 2.49
C PHE A 33 2.13 -5.70 2.97
N ILE A 34 3.18 -4.96 3.35
CA ILE A 34 4.40 -5.53 3.93
C ILE A 34 4.07 -6.31 5.21
N ALA A 35 3.18 -5.79 6.06
CA ALA A 35 2.73 -6.47 7.26
C ALA A 35 2.02 -7.79 6.92
N ILE A 36 1.02 -7.77 6.03
CA ILE A 36 0.27 -8.96 5.60
C ILE A 36 1.21 -10.00 5.00
N LEU A 37 2.11 -9.59 4.10
CA LEU A 37 3.01 -10.52 3.41
C LEU A 37 4.05 -11.11 4.37
N SER A 38 4.59 -10.30 5.28
CA SER A 38 5.55 -10.78 6.27
C SER A 38 4.93 -11.73 7.29
N ASN A 39 3.65 -11.54 7.64
CA ASN A 39 2.95 -12.39 8.61
C ASN A 39 2.72 -13.82 8.10
N LYS A 40 2.87 -14.06 6.79
CA LYS A 40 2.90 -15.40 6.19
C LYS A 40 4.21 -16.14 6.37
N LEU A 41 5.23 -15.47 6.84
CA LEU A 41 6.53 -16.07 7.16
C LEU A 41 6.51 -16.64 8.57
N PRO A 42 7.38 -17.63 8.88
CA PRO A 42 7.61 -18.09 10.23
C PRO A 42 7.91 -16.92 11.17
N ALA A 43 7.41 -16.96 12.40
CA ALA A 43 7.46 -15.83 13.35
C ALA A 43 8.88 -15.23 13.53
N HIS A 44 9.93 -16.07 13.51
CA HIS A 44 11.31 -15.63 13.64
C HIS A 44 11.86 -14.85 12.41
N GLN A 45 11.14 -14.89 11.27
CA GLN A 45 11.54 -14.20 10.02
C GLN A 45 10.71 -12.95 9.74
N GLN A 46 9.54 -12.81 10.35
CA GLN A 46 8.59 -11.72 10.05
C GLN A 46 9.19 -10.33 10.23
N GLU A 47 9.74 -10.04 11.41
CA GLU A 47 10.34 -8.74 11.69
C GLU A 47 11.54 -8.47 10.78
N LYS A 48 12.37 -9.49 10.55
CA LYS A 48 13.53 -9.38 9.65
C LYS A 48 13.09 -9.09 8.22
N ALA A 49 12.03 -9.73 7.74
CA ALA A 49 11.49 -9.47 6.40
C ALA A 49 10.96 -8.04 6.27
N ARG A 50 10.22 -7.53 7.25
CA ARG A 50 9.74 -6.14 7.26
C ARG A 50 10.89 -5.14 7.22
N ARG A 51 11.89 -5.30 8.07
CA ARG A 51 13.05 -4.39 8.13
C ARG A 51 13.86 -4.43 6.84
N ILE A 52 14.20 -5.61 6.35
CA ILE A 52 14.99 -5.76 5.10
C ILE A 52 14.17 -5.25 3.90
N GLY A 53 12.89 -5.59 3.81
CA GLY A 53 12.02 -5.10 2.74
C GLY A 53 11.98 -3.57 2.68
N LEU A 54 11.73 -2.90 3.81
CA LEU A 54 11.70 -1.44 3.89
C LEU A 54 13.06 -0.79 3.60
N LEU A 55 14.17 -1.37 4.06
CA LEU A 55 15.51 -0.85 3.76
C LEU A 55 15.86 -1.01 2.28
N LEU A 56 15.51 -2.14 1.65
CA LEU A 56 15.71 -2.33 0.23
C LEU A 56 14.81 -1.38 -0.59
N ALA A 57 13.57 -1.17 -0.17
CA ALA A 57 12.68 -0.17 -0.75
C ALA A 57 13.29 1.23 -0.68
N LEU A 58 13.86 1.63 0.47
CA LEU A 58 14.58 2.89 0.61
C LEU A 58 15.72 3.03 -0.39
N VAL A 59 16.58 2.02 -0.49
CA VAL A 59 17.73 2.03 -1.41
C VAL A 59 17.25 2.16 -2.86
N MET A 60 16.19 1.42 -3.23
CA MET A 60 15.58 1.51 -4.56
C MET A 60 14.98 2.88 -4.85
N ARG A 61 14.25 3.47 -3.91
CA ARG A 61 13.66 4.82 -4.06
C ARG A 61 14.74 5.88 -4.27
N ILE A 62 15.80 5.84 -3.45
CA ILE A 62 16.95 6.75 -3.63
C ILE A 62 17.61 6.51 -4.99
N GLY A 63 17.81 5.25 -5.39
CA GLY A 63 18.36 4.90 -6.70
C GLY A 63 17.51 5.46 -7.86
N MET A 64 16.19 5.33 -7.77
CA MET A 64 15.27 5.89 -8.78
C MET A 64 15.29 7.43 -8.79
N LEU A 65 15.39 8.09 -7.62
CA LEU A 65 15.56 9.54 -7.55
C LEU A 65 16.86 10.01 -8.21
N MET A 66 17.94 9.25 -8.07
CA MET A 66 19.20 9.55 -8.77
C MET A 66 19.10 9.36 -10.28
N LEU A 67 18.19 8.48 -10.73
CA LEU A 67 17.89 8.24 -12.14
C LEU A 67 16.69 9.07 -12.64
N ILE A 68 16.37 10.17 -11.98
CA ILE A 68 15.18 10.98 -12.26
C ILE A 68 15.11 11.44 -13.70
N GLY A 69 16.24 11.82 -14.31
CA GLY A 69 16.30 12.22 -15.70
C GLY A 69 15.85 11.11 -16.65
N TRP A 70 16.13 9.84 -16.32
CA TRP A 70 15.65 8.69 -17.07
C TRP A 70 14.17 8.42 -16.80
N LEU A 71 13.72 8.50 -15.53
CA LEU A 71 12.31 8.30 -15.17
C LEU A 71 11.38 9.27 -15.89
N VAL A 72 11.78 10.53 -16.04
CA VAL A 72 11.01 11.53 -16.79
C VAL A 72 10.88 11.15 -18.28
N THR A 73 11.89 10.51 -18.85
CA THR A 73 11.79 10.03 -20.25
C THR A 73 10.78 8.89 -20.44
N LEU A 74 10.43 8.18 -19.37
CA LEU A 74 9.39 7.14 -19.41
C LEU A 74 7.97 7.72 -19.64
N GLN A 75 7.78 9.01 -19.48
CA GLN A 75 6.50 9.67 -19.77
C GLN A 75 6.30 9.95 -21.27
N THR A 76 7.36 9.84 -22.10
CA THR A 76 7.21 10.01 -23.54
C THR A 76 6.48 8.83 -24.15
N PRO A 77 5.46 9.05 -25.01
CA PRO A 77 4.76 7.97 -25.70
C PRO A 77 5.72 7.11 -26.51
N LEU A 78 5.63 5.79 -26.33
CA LEU A 78 6.38 4.80 -27.11
C LEU A 78 5.60 4.44 -28.38
N PHE A 79 4.30 4.35 -28.29
CA PHE A 79 3.39 4.10 -29.40
C PHE A 79 2.00 4.68 -29.08
N ASP A 80 1.26 5.03 -30.11
CA ASP A 80 -0.09 5.52 -30.02
C ASP A 80 -1.00 4.71 -30.94
N LEU A 81 -2.16 4.28 -30.44
CA LEU A 81 -3.18 3.58 -31.23
C LEU A 81 -4.16 4.55 -31.89
N GLY A 82 -4.03 5.85 -31.63
CA GLY A 82 -4.87 6.89 -32.21
C GLY A 82 -6.32 6.88 -31.75
N ILE A 83 -6.60 6.28 -30.57
CA ILE A 83 -7.94 6.27 -29.99
C ILE A 83 -7.94 7.24 -28.81
N GLU A 84 -8.70 8.29 -28.92
CA GLU A 84 -8.87 9.31 -27.89
C GLU A 84 -10.33 9.33 -27.42
N GLY A 85 -10.53 9.54 -26.13
CA GLY A 85 -11.86 9.74 -25.54
C GLY A 85 -12.39 11.14 -25.86
N THR A 86 -13.67 11.36 -25.52
CA THR A 86 -14.27 12.70 -25.64
C THR A 86 -13.51 13.71 -24.78
N PRO A 87 -13.28 14.94 -25.26
CA PRO A 87 -12.66 15.98 -24.45
C PRO A 87 -13.47 16.26 -23.17
N ASN A 88 -12.79 16.39 -22.03
CA ASN A 88 -13.38 16.83 -20.78
C ASN A 88 -13.60 18.36 -20.76
N GLU A 89 -14.11 18.91 -19.65
CA GLU A 89 -14.36 20.35 -19.48
C GLU A 89 -13.10 21.22 -19.64
N TYR A 90 -11.90 20.63 -19.54
CA TYR A 90 -10.61 21.29 -19.67
C TYR A 90 -9.97 21.10 -21.06
N GLY A 91 -10.68 20.44 -22.00
CA GLY A 91 -10.21 20.19 -23.36
C GLY A 91 -9.20 19.03 -23.49
N ALA A 92 -8.90 18.32 -22.40
CA ALA A 92 -8.08 17.12 -22.43
C ALA A 92 -8.95 15.89 -22.71
N PRO A 93 -8.46 14.86 -23.45
CA PRO A 93 -9.21 13.63 -23.68
C PRO A 93 -9.49 12.92 -22.35
N THR A 94 -10.65 12.29 -22.23
CA THR A 94 -11.02 11.51 -21.04
C THR A 94 -10.18 10.26 -20.87
N PHE A 95 -9.70 9.71 -21.97
CA PHE A 95 -8.66 8.67 -22.02
C PHE A 95 -7.89 8.81 -23.33
N GLU A 96 -6.68 8.30 -23.34
CA GLU A 96 -5.81 8.29 -24.53
C GLU A 96 -5.07 6.94 -24.62
N THR A 97 -4.75 6.54 -25.85
CA THR A 97 -4.03 5.31 -26.14
C THR A 97 -2.59 5.57 -26.58
N ALA A 98 -2.05 6.72 -26.22
CA ALA A 98 -0.64 7.05 -26.34
C ALA A 98 0.12 6.46 -25.16
N PHE A 99 0.57 5.21 -25.29
CA PHE A 99 1.23 4.47 -24.22
C PHE A 99 2.69 4.87 -24.04
N SER A 100 3.02 5.36 -22.88
CA SER A 100 4.38 5.63 -22.42
C SER A 100 4.97 4.42 -21.67
N GLY A 101 6.28 4.44 -21.42
CA GLY A 101 6.91 3.44 -20.55
C GLY A 101 6.32 3.42 -19.14
N ARG A 102 5.93 4.59 -18.60
CA ARG A 102 5.23 4.73 -17.33
C ARG A 102 3.89 3.98 -17.36
N ASP A 103 3.08 4.19 -18.39
CA ASP A 103 1.75 3.59 -18.49
C ASP A 103 1.81 2.08 -18.56
N LEU A 104 2.78 1.52 -19.29
CA LEU A 104 3.03 0.08 -19.33
C LEU A 104 3.37 -0.48 -17.94
N ILE A 105 4.22 0.23 -17.18
CA ILE A 105 4.57 -0.19 -15.81
C ILE A 105 3.34 -0.14 -14.91
N LEU A 106 2.50 0.91 -15.01
CA LEU A 106 1.27 1.03 -14.24
C LEU A 106 0.27 -0.08 -14.59
N LEU A 107 0.11 -0.41 -15.86
CA LEU A 107 -0.76 -1.51 -16.32
C LEU A 107 -0.29 -2.86 -15.78
N VAL A 108 0.98 -3.20 -15.96
CA VAL A 108 1.55 -4.47 -15.48
C VAL A 108 1.49 -4.54 -13.95
N GLY A 109 1.83 -3.44 -13.26
CA GLY A 109 1.77 -3.34 -11.82
C GLY A 109 0.35 -3.45 -11.28
N GLY A 110 -0.59 -2.76 -11.89
CA GLY A 110 -2.01 -2.82 -11.52
C GLY A 110 -2.60 -4.22 -11.71
N LEU A 111 -2.32 -4.89 -12.83
CA LEU A 111 -2.72 -6.28 -13.07
C LEU A 111 -2.09 -7.23 -12.05
N PHE A 112 -0.82 -7.06 -11.73
CA PHE A 112 -0.15 -7.84 -10.69
C PHE A 112 -0.81 -7.66 -9.32
N LEU A 113 -1.15 -6.42 -8.94
CA LEU A 113 -1.83 -6.12 -7.68
C LEU A 113 -3.22 -6.77 -7.63
N LEU A 114 -4.02 -6.66 -8.71
CA LEU A 114 -5.32 -7.30 -8.80
C LEU A 114 -5.22 -8.82 -8.65
N TRP A 115 -4.33 -9.44 -9.42
CA TRP A 115 -4.10 -10.88 -9.33
C TRP A 115 -3.70 -11.30 -7.91
N LYS A 116 -2.77 -10.57 -7.30
CA LYS A 116 -2.27 -10.88 -5.96
C LYS A 116 -3.35 -10.68 -4.89
N ALA A 117 -4.05 -9.55 -4.93
CA ALA A 117 -5.13 -9.27 -3.97
C ALA A 117 -6.27 -10.27 -4.08
N THR A 118 -6.71 -10.60 -5.31
CA THR A 118 -7.77 -11.58 -5.54
C THR A 118 -7.37 -12.96 -5.03
N LYS A 119 -6.14 -13.41 -5.31
CA LYS A 119 -5.63 -14.68 -4.80
C LYS A 119 -5.59 -14.71 -3.27
N GLU A 120 -5.24 -13.60 -2.66
CA GLU A 120 -5.14 -13.46 -1.21
C GLU A 120 -6.52 -13.46 -0.55
N ILE A 121 -7.49 -12.74 -1.15
CA ILE A 121 -8.89 -12.74 -0.70
C ILE A 121 -9.45 -14.16 -0.77
N HIS A 122 -9.25 -14.85 -1.89
CA HIS A 122 -9.71 -16.22 -2.05
C HIS A 122 -9.18 -17.15 -0.95
N HIS A 123 -7.87 -17.10 -0.72
CA HIS A 123 -7.21 -17.88 0.34
C HIS A 123 -7.72 -17.53 1.75
N SER A 124 -8.05 -16.27 1.99
CA SER A 124 -8.57 -15.83 3.30
C SER A 124 -10.04 -16.23 3.52
N MET A 125 -10.77 -16.58 2.45
CA MET A 125 -12.19 -16.99 2.49
C MET A 125 -12.38 -18.50 2.47
N GLU A 126 -11.36 -19.27 2.09
CA GLU A 126 -11.43 -20.73 2.16
C GLU A 126 -11.42 -21.17 3.62
N PRO A 127 -12.41 -21.99 4.06
CA PRO A 127 -12.38 -22.60 5.38
C PRO A 127 -11.14 -23.48 5.48
N GLU A 128 -10.40 -23.40 6.58
CA GLU A 128 -9.41 -24.45 6.91
C GLU A 128 -10.16 -25.77 6.99
N ASP A 129 -10.03 -26.60 5.96
CA ASP A 129 -10.54 -27.97 5.98
C ASP A 129 -9.80 -28.72 7.09
N LYS A 130 -10.44 -28.74 8.27
CA LYS A 130 -10.05 -29.61 9.40
C LYS A 130 -10.45 -31.06 9.15
N SER A 131 -10.49 -31.50 7.89
CA SER A 131 -10.63 -32.91 7.58
C SER A 131 -9.29 -33.60 7.88
N GLY A 132 -9.27 -34.24 9.04
CA GLY A 132 -8.13 -34.98 9.56
C GLY A 132 -7.74 -36.18 8.70
N ASP A 133 -7.04 -35.92 7.63
CA ASP A 133 -6.25 -36.96 6.97
C ASP A 133 -4.77 -36.71 7.26
N LEU A 134 -4.22 -37.49 8.18
CA LEU A 134 -2.84 -37.42 8.64
C LEU A 134 -1.81 -37.82 7.56
N LEU A 135 -2.23 -38.02 6.32
CA LEU A 135 -1.39 -38.49 5.22
C LEU A 135 -1.09 -37.43 4.15
N ASP A 136 -1.76 -36.26 4.17
CA ASP A 136 -1.50 -35.22 3.17
C ASP A 136 -0.83 -33.97 3.77
N LYS A 137 0.37 -34.18 4.29
CA LYS A 137 1.27 -33.07 4.73
C LYS A 137 1.81 -32.23 3.57
N THR A 138 1.33 -32.41 2.34
CA THR A 138 1.79 -31.67 1.17
C THR A 138 0.85 -30.56 0.70
N SER A 139 -0.32 -30.40 1.34
CA SER A 139 -1.27 -29.30 1.06
C SER A 139 -1.29 -28.23 2.14
N GLY A 140 -0.24 -28.14 2.97
CA GLY A 140 -0.02 -27.00 3.84
C GLY A 140 0.05 -25.73 2.99
N ALA A 141 -0.66 -24.68 3.39
CA ALA A 141 -0.57 -23.35 2.78
C ALA A 141 0.89 -23.10 2.38
N ALA A 142 1.12 -22.91 1.07
CA ALA A 142 2.48 -22.83 0.54
C ALA A 142 3.21 -21.71 1.31
N GLU A 143 4.04 -22.11 2.28
CA GLU A 143 4.84 -21.18 3.07
C GLU A 143 5.64 -20.36 2.07
N ILE A 144 5.31 -19.06 1.99
CA ILE A 144 6.07 -18.17 1.13
C ILE A 144 7.52 -18.17 1.61
N THR A 145 8.46 -18.38 0.71
CA THR A 145 9.87 -18.33 1.10
C THR A 145 10.25 -16.88 1.44
N PHE A 146 11.21 -16.72 2.35
CA PHE A 146 11.72 -15.39 2.73
C PHE A 146 12.11 -14.55 1.51
N THR A 147 12.83 -15.15 0.56
CA THR A 147 13.24 -14.47 -0.68
C THR A 147 12.05 -14.08 -1.54
N ALA A 148 11.03 -14.93 -1.65
CA ALA A 148 9.83 -14.62 -2.43
C ALA A 148 9.02 -13.49 -1.77
N ALA A 149 8.97 -13.43 -0.43
CA ALA A 149 8.34 -12.33 0.29
C ALA A 149 9.06 -11.00 0.02
N ILE A 150 10.39 -10.98 0.16
CA ILE A 150 11.20 -9.79 -0.12
C ILE A 150 11.03 -9.36 -1.59
N ALA A 151 11.09 -10.27 -2.54
CA ALA A 151 10.91 -9.97 -3.97
C ALA A 151 9.53 -9.33 -4.25
N GLN A 152 8.47 -9.83 -3.62
CA GLN A 152 7.14 -9.26 -3.76
C GLN A 152 7.03 -7.87 -3.12
N ILE A 153 7.63 -7.67 -1.94
CA ILE A 153 7.69 -6.34 -1.29
C ILE A 153 8.37 -5.34 -2.22
N ILE A 154 9.53 -5.69 -2.76
CA ILE A 154 10.29 -4.83 -3.67
C ILE A 154 9.50 -4.54 -4.96
N ALA A 155 8.90 -5.56 -5.58
CA ALA A 155 8.15 -5.40 -6.82
C ALA A 155 6.96 -4.43 -6.65
N ILE A 156 6.23 -4.54 -5.55
CA ILE A 156 5.10 -3.66 -5.27
C ILE A 156 5.58 -2.25 -4.94
N ASP A 157 6.60 -2.13 -4.09
CA ASP A 157 7.15 -0.80 -3.77
C ASP A 157 7.69 -0.10 -5.02
N MET A 158 8.29 -0.83 -5.97
CA MET A 158 8.75 -0.26 -7.24
C MET A 158 7.60 0.37 -8.04
N VAL A 159 6.48 -0.33 -8.18
CA VAL A 159 5.31 0.17 -8.92
C VAL A 159 4.80 1.46 -8.31
N PHE A 160 4.60 1.50 -6.98
CA PHE A 160 4.13 2.70 -6.28
C PHE A 160 5.16 3.83 -6.28
N SER A 161 6.45 3.49 -6.21
CA SER A 161 7.50 4.48 -6.15
C SER A 161 7.69 5.26 -7.45
N ILE A 162 7.46 4.64 -8.60
CA ILE A 162 7.54 5.35 -9.90
C ILE A 162 6.51 6.48 -9.93
N ASP A 163 5.27 6.19 -9.53
CA ASP A 163 4.20 7.19 -9.54
C ASP A 163 4.42 8.28 -8.47
N SER A 164 4.86 7.91 -7.26
CA SER A 164 5.13 8.87 -6.19
C SER A 164 6.32 9.78 -6.51
N ILE A 165 7.40 9.23 -7.10
CA ILE A 165 8.57 10.02 -7.50
C ILE A 165 8.21 11.00 -8.62
N LEU A 166 7.46 10.58 -9.64
CA LEU A 166 7.02 11.47 -10.71
C LEU A 166 6.10 12.58 -10.17
N THR A 167 5.26 12.27 -9.19
CA THR A 167 4.44 13.26 -8.48
C THR A 167 5.32 14.24 -7.68
N ALA A 168 6.34 13.75 -6.98
CA ALA A 168 7.26 14.57 -6.21
C ALA A 168 8.06 15.55 -7.10
N VAL A 169 8.48 15.10 -8.28
CA VAL A 169 9.15 15.96 -9.29
C VAL A 169 8.24 17.09 -9.78
N GLY A 170 6.93 16.83 -9.90
CA GLY A 170 5.97 17.88 -10.23
C GLY A 170 5.80 18.96 -9.13
N MET A 171 6.28 18.69 -7.91
CA MET A 171 6.15 19.60 -6.76
C MET A 171 7.44 20.36 -6.44
N THR A 172 8.61 19.80 -6.73
CA THR A 172 9.91 20.42 -6.49
C THR A 172 10.97 19.84 -7.41
N ASP A 173 11.89 20.69 -7.86
CA ASP A 173 13.06 20.27 -8.64
C ASP A 173 14.26 19.90 -7.76
N GLU A 174 14.13 20.04 -6.43
CA GLU A 174 15.21 19.86 -5.47
C GLU A 174 15.35 18.40 -5.02
N ILE A 175 16.19 17.62 -5.70
CA ILE A 175 16.47 16.21 -5.36
C ILE A 175 16.83 16.01 -3.89
N PRO A 176 17.67 16.86 -3.22
CA PRO A 176 17.96 16.70 -1.81
C PRO A 176 16.74 16.71 -0.91
N ILE A 177 15.73 17.55 -1.20
CA ILE A 177 14.46 17.60 -0.45
C ILE A 177 13.69 16.29 -0.60
N MET A 178 13.60 15.77 -1.84
CA MET A 178 12.93 14.48 -2.09
C MET A 178 13.62 13.33 -1.36
N VAL A 179 14.95 13.26 -1.40
CA VAL A 179 15.72 12.22 -0.68
C VAL A 179 15.49 12.30 0.82
N ILE A 180 15.50 13.50 1.41
CA ILE A 180 15.25 13.69 2.85
C ILE A 180 13.81 13.25 3.19
N ALA A 181 12.83 13.63 2.37
CA ALA A 181 11.44 13.22 2.56
C ALA A 181 11.31 11.69 2.57
N VAL A 182 11.89 10.99 1.60
CA VAL A 182 11.87 9.53 1.50
C VAL A 182 12.57 8.88 2.69
N VAL A 183 13.74 9.38 3.13
CA VAL A 183 14.46 8.85 4.30
C VAL A 183 13.64 8.99 5.57
N ILE A 184 13.02 10.15 5.79
CA ILE A 184 12.17 10.40 6.96
C ILE A 184 10.94 9.49 6.92
N THR A 185 10.28 9.39 5.78
CA THR A 185 9.06 8.56 5.62
C THR A 185 9.35 7.08 5.86
N VAL A 186 10.42 6.54 5.28
CA VAL A 186 10.80 5.15 5.52
C VAL A 186 11.24 4.94 6.98
N GLY A 187 11.88 5.93 7.60
CA GLY A 187 12.14 5.94 9.05
C GLY A 187 10.86 5.80 9.88
N ILE A 188 9.83 6.58 9.55
CA ILE A 188 8.51 6.49 10.18
C ILE A 188 7.90 5.09 9.95
N MET A 189 7.96 4.58 8.73
CA MET A 189 7.46 3.24 8.39
C MET A 189 8.17 2.12 9.16
N LEU A 190 9.51 2.20 9.31
CA LEU A 190 10.28 1.23 10.10
C LEU A 190 9.83 1.18 11.56
N VAL A 191 9.53 2.33 12.16
CA VAL A 191 9.02 2.40 13.53
C VAL A 191 7.58 1.87 13.60
N ALA A 192 6.74 2.21 12.62
CA ALA A 192 5.33 1.85 12.58
C ALA A 192 5.08 0.37 12.17
N ALA A 193 6.01 -0.27 11.47
CA ALA A 193 5.83 -1.61 10.88
C ALA A 193 5.45 -2.68 11.90
N ASN A 194 6.16 -2.79 13.01
CA ASN A 194 5.90 -3.81 14.03
C ASN A 194 4.61 -3.54 14.84
N PRO A 195 4.31 -2.32 15.31
CA PRO A 195 3.01 -2.01 15.91
C PRO A 195 1.84 -2.30 14.98
N LEU A 196 1.94 -1.87 13.73
CA LEU A 196 0.89 -2.06 12.73
C LEU A 196 0.66 -3.55 12.43
N SER A 197 1.73 -4.32 12.23
CA SER A 197 1.62 -5.77 12.00
C SER A 197 0.87 -6.46 13.15
N ARG A 198 1.23 -6.17 14.41
CA ARG A 198 0.53 -6.72 15.57
C ARG A 198 -0.93 -6.29 15.68
N PHE A 199 -1.23 -5.06 15.23
CA PHE A 199 -2.59 -4.56 15.20
C PHE A 199 -3.44 -5.29 14.15
N ILE A 200 -2.88 -5.51 12.96
CA ILE A 200 -3.51 -6.26 11.87
C ILE A 200 -3.76 -7.71 12.27
N ASP A 201 -2.78 -8.37 12.92
CA ASP A 201 -2.91 -9.78 13.37
C ASP A 201 -4.07 -9.97 14.36
N ARG A 202 -4.35 -8.96 15.19
CA ARG A 202 -5.46 -8.99 16.15
C ARG A 202 -6.82 -8.68 15.51
N ASN A 203 -6.83 -8.15 14.30
CA ASN A 203 -8.04 -7.65 13.64
C ASN A 203 -8.13 -8.16 12.19
N PRO A 204 -8.58 -9.41 11.97
CA PRO A 204 -8.61 -10.03 10.64
C PRO A 204 -9.50 -9.27 9.64
N THR A 205 -10.48 -8.49 10.09
CA THR A 205 -11.29 -7.62 9.24
C THR A 205 -10.46 -6.51 8.57
N LEU A 206 -9.38 -6.06 9.23
CA LEU A 206 -8.45 -5.09 8.64
C LEU A 206 -7.64 -5.71 7.50
N VAL A 207 -7.35 -7.01 7.55
CA VAL A 207 -6.70 -7.71 6.44
C VAL A 207 -7.58 -7.65 5.20
N MET A 208 -8.88 -7.96 5.34
CA MET A 208 -9.84 -7.91 4.23
C MET A 208 -10.01 -6.49 3.69
N LEU A 209 -10.07 -5.48 4.58
CA LEU A 209 -10.14 -4.08 4.20
C LEU A 209 -8.90 -3.66 3.40
N ALA A 210 -7.72 -4.05 3.86
CA ALA A 210 -6.46 -3.75 3.17
C ALA A 210 -6.36 -4.44 1.81
N LEU A 211 -6.82 -5.68 1.69
CA LEU A 211 -6.88 -6.39 0.41
C LEU A 211 -7.88 -5.72 -0.56
N ALA A 212 -9.01 -5.22 -0.05
CA ALA A 212 -9.96 -4.45 -0.86
C ALA A 212 -9.33 -3.14 -1.36
N PHE A 213 -8.52 -2.45 -0.52
CA PHE A 213 -7.75 -1.29 -0.96
C PHE A 213 -6.73 -1.65 -2.04
N LEU A 214 -6.06 -2.80 -1.91
CA LEU A 214 -5.11 -3.26 -2.91
C LEU A 214 -5.77 -3.50 -4.27
N VAL A 215 -7.00 -4.08 -4.27
CA VAL A 215 -7.83 -4.21 -5.49
C VAL A 215 -8.15 -2.83 -6.06
N MET A 216 -8.62 -1.90 -5.23
CA MET A 216 -8.97 -0.55 -5.66
C MET A 216 -7.78 0.18 -6.27
N ILE A 217 -6.62 0.12 -5.62
CA ILE A 217 -5.39 0.74 -6.14
C ILE A 217 -4.94 0.08 -7.43
N GLY A 218 -5.01 -1.26 -7.53
CA GLY A 218 -4.71 -1.97 -8.77
C GLY A 218 -5.59 -1.51 -9.94
N LEU A 219 -6.88 -1.29 -9.71
CA LEU A 219 -7.81 -0.74 -10.71
C LEU A 219 -7.46 0.70 -11.10
N VAL A 220 -7.11 1.53 -10.12
CA VAL A 220 -6.68 2.92 -10.37
C VAL A 220 -5.40 2.97 -11.20
N LEU A 221 -4.40 2.14 -10.89
CA LEU A 221 -3.16 2.07 -11.68
C LEU A 221 -3.44 1.63 -13.12
N ILE A 222 -4.37 0.70 -13.33
CA ILE A 222 -4.79 0.31 -14.69
C ILE A 222 -5.50 1.47 -15.37
N ALA A 223 -6.40 2.17 -14.69
CA ALA A 223 -7.07 3.34 -15.24
C ALA A 223 -6.06 4.44 -15.62
N ASP A 224 -5.12 4.76 -14.74
CA ASP A 224 -4.04 5.71 -15.01
C ASP A 224 -3.18 5.28 -16.22
N GLY A 225 -2.89 3.98 -16.35
CA GLY A 225 -2.16 3.42 -17.48
C GLY A 225 -2.93 3.50 -18.82
N PHE A 226 -4.26 3.69 -18.80
CA PHE A 226 -5.08 3.99 -19.96
C PHE A 226 -5.38 5.50 -20.10
N GLY A 227 -4.64 6.36 -19.40
CA GLY A 227 -4.83 7.81 -19.46
C GLY A 227 -6.04 8.34 -18.67
N PHE A 228 -6.80 7.46 -17.96
CA PHE A 228 -7.86 7.90 -17.05
C PHE A 228 -7.26 8.41 -15.73
N HIS A 229 -7.08 9.70 -15.62
CA HIS A 229 -6.53 10.30 -14.40
C HIS A 229 -7.57 10.40 -13.30
N VAL A 230 -7.53 9.48 -12.35
CA VAL A 230 -8.39 9.53 -11.15
C VAL A 230 -7.74 10.43 -10.10
N PRO A 231 -8.39 11.54 -9.68
CA PRO A 231 -7.83 12.38 -8.62
C PRO A 231 -7.62 11.59 -7.33
N LYS A 232 -6.37 11.46 -6.88
CA LYS A 232 -5.97 10.66 -5.72
C LYS A 232 -6.73 11.02 -4.44
N GLY A 233 -7.19 12.28 -4.32
CA GLY A 233 -7.99 12.75 -3.19
C GLY A 233 -9.27 11.95 -2.97
N TYR A 234 -9.95 11.50 -4.01
CA TYR A 234 -11.16 10.65 -3.88
C TYR A 234 -10.81 9.27 -3.31
N ILE A 235 -9.68 8.72 -3.73
CA ILE A 235 -9.19 7.42 -3.25
C ILE A 235 -8.88 7.52 -1.75
N TYR A 236 -8.13 8.54 -1.34
CA TYR A 236 -7.78 8.74 0.08
C TYR A 236 -9.01 9.04 0.94
N ALA A 237 -9.98 9.79 0.43
CA ALA A 237 -11.23 10.04 1.13
C ALA A 237 -12.03 8.74 1.34
N ALA A 238 -12.14 7.91 0.30
CA ALA A 238 -12.81 6.60 0.39
C ALA A 238 -12.10 5.65 1.37
N MET A 239 -10.76 5.59 1.32
CA MET A 239 -9.97 4.79 2.25
C MET A 239 -10.10 5.29 3.69
N GLY A 240 -9.97 6.60 3.92
CA GLY A 240 -10.13 7.21 5.23
C GLY A 240 -11.53 6.97 5.83
N PHE A 241 -12.58 7.08 5.00
CA PHE A 241 -13.94 6.75 5.39
C PHE A 241 -14.08 5.27 5.79
N SER A 242 -13.56 4.35 4.98
CA SER A 242 -13.65 2.92 5.23
C SER A 242 -12.89 2.51 6.50
N VAL A 243 -11.70 3.06 6.73
CA VAL A 243 -10.94 2.86 7.98
C VAL A 243 -11.72 3.41 9.16
N GLY A 244 -12.31 4.61 9.04
CA GLY A 244 -13.14 5.21 10.08
C GLY A 244 -14.33 4.32 10.46
N VAL A 245 -15.05 3.77 9.47
CA VAL A 245 -16.16 2.83 9.70
C VAL A 245 -15.66 1.57 10.40
N GLU A 246 -14.53 1.00 9.98
CA GLU A 246 -14.00 -0.22 10.60
C GLU A 246 -13.55 0.02 12.04
N LEU A 247 -12.95 1.16 12.35
CA LEU A 247 -12.62 1.53 13.74
C LEU A 247 -13.88 1.61 14.62
N LEU A 248 -15.00 2.17 14.11
CA LEU A 248 -16.27 2.19 14.81
C LEU A 248 -16.83 0.78 15.03
N ASN A 249 -16.73 -0.09 14.01
CA ASN A 249 -17.13 -1.50 14.12
C ASN A 249 -16.33 -2.25 15.18
N MET A 250 -15.00 -2.02 15.24
CA MET A 250 -14.13 -2.62 16.25
C MET A 250 -14.54 -2.19 17.67
N VAL A 251 -14.76 -0.89 17.90
CA VAL A 251 -15.21 -0.37 19.20
C VAL A 251 -16.57 -0.99 19.59
N GLN A 252 -17.47 -1.16 18.63
CA GLN A 252 -18.77 -1.77 18.89
C GLN A 252 -18.66 -3.26 19.23
N ARG A 253 -17.79 -4.00 18.55
CA ARG A 253 -17.52 -5.43 18.84
C ARG A 253 -16.93 -5.61 20.22
N ASP A 254 -15.98 -4.77 20.62
CA ASP A 254 -15.37 -4.81 21.95
C ASP A 254 -16.40 -4.52 23.06
N ARG A 255 -17.28 -3.55 22.84
CA ARG A 255 -18.36 -3.24 23.80
C ARG A 255 -19.32 -4.41 23.97
N ARG A 256 -19.74 -5.05 22.85
CA ARG A 256 -20.64 -6.21 22.87
C ARG A 256 -19.97 -7.42 23.54
N ALA A 257 -18.68 -7.66 23.29
CA ALA A 257 -17.93 -8.73 23.95
C ALA A 257 -17.88 -8.53 25.47
N LYS A 258 -17.60 -7.31 25.92
CA LYS A 258 -17.61 -6.96 27.36
C LYS A 258 -18.99 -7.15 28.00
N GLN A 259 -20.06 -6.74 27.31
CA GLN A 259 -21.44 -6.89 27.82
C GLN A 259 -21.82 -8.39 27.94
N ARG A 260 -21.43 -9.23 26.98
CA ARG A 260 -21.67 -10.67 27.05
C ARG A 260 -20.91 -11.31 28.20
N ALA A 261 -19.64 -10.97 28.38
CA ALA A 261 -18.84 -11.47 29.48
C ALA A 261 -19.41 -11.07 30.87
N LEU A 262 -19.97 -9.87 30.98
CA LEU A 262 -20.64 -9.43 32.21
C LEU A 262 -21.96 -10.19 32.46
N ALA A 263 -22.76 -10.42 31.42
CA ALA A 263 -24.01 -11.18 31.51
C ALA A 263 -23.78 -12.67 31.84
N GLU A 264 -22.67 -13.25 31.38
CA GLU A 264 -22.27 -14.63 31.71
C GLU A 264 -21.66 -14.74 33.13
N ALA A 265 -21.15 -13.65 33.69
CA ALA A 265 -20.59 -13.60 35.04
C ALA A 265 -21.64 -13.34 36.13
N GLU A 266 -22.87 -12.93 35.79
CA GLU A 266 -23.95 -12.80 36.76
C GLU A 266 -24.44 -14.21 37.15
N PRO A 267 -24.41 -14.58 38.45
CA PRO A 267 -24.88 -15.89 38.88
C PRO A 267 -26.40 -15.99 38.61
N PHE A 268 -26.80 -17.10 38.01
CA PHE A 268 -28.21 -17.43 37.82
C PHE A 268 -28.91 -17.50 39.22
N GLU A 269 -29.56 -16.42 39.64
CA GLU A 269 -30.43 -16.48 40.79
C GLU A 269 -31.65 -17.36 40.44
N ALA A 270 -31.64 -18.59 40.94
CA ALA A 270 -32.79 -19.47 40.83
C ALA A 270 -34.02 -18.79 41.49
N PRO A 271 -35.19 -18.79 40.83
CA PRO A 271 -36.38 -18.22 41.42
C PRO A 271 -36.70 -18.91 42.77
N SER A 272 -36.72 -18.14 43.85
CA SER A 272 -37.15 -18.63 45.17
C SER A 272 -38.60 -19.09 45.07
N THR A 273 -38.84 -20.39 45.18
CA THR A 273 -40.13 -21.04 45.29
C THR A 273 -40.78 -20.72 46.61
#